data_dfc71e05c0e2c60307fbdc906b677dc2
#
_entry.id   dfc71e05c0e2c60307fbdc906b677dc2
#
_cell.length_a   1.000
_cell.length_b   1.000
_cell.length_c   1.000
_cell.angle_alpha   90.00
_cell.angle_beta   90.00
_cell.angle_gamma   90.00
#
_symmetry.space_group_name_H-M   'P 1'
#
loop_
_entity.id
_entity.type
_entity.pdbx_description
1 polymer ?
#
loop_
_entity_poly.entity_id
_entity_poly.type
_entity_poly.pdbx_seq_one_letter_code
_entity_poly.pdbx_strand_id
1 'polypeptide(L)'
;MVEYVVHRYLFHGLGKKGNSMFAFHIRGHHLTARKNEFIDLKVSTNEVIGLPFILLLHLPFLFWSPVFFAALAVYAGAFIILHNYQHRNPEFTKKYFWWHWDHHMGNQNKSWG
;
A
#
# COMPACT_ATOMS: atom_id res chain seq x y z
N MET A 1 -11.82 3.49 -2.32
CA MET A 1 -12.17 4.47 -1.26
C MET A 1 -11.55 4.15 0.10
N VAL A 2 -11.63 2.92 0.62
CA VAL A 2 -10.98 2.51 1.88
C VAL A 2 -9.46 2.69 1.79
N GLU A 3 -8.85 2.24 0.71
CA GLU A 3 -7.43 2.40 0.43
C GLU A 3 -6.97 3.85 0.49
N TYR A 4 -7.70 4.76 -0.16
CA TYR A 4 -7.43 6.20 -0.08
C TYR A 4 -7.42 6.72 1.36
N VAL A 5 -8.41 6.33 2.17
CA VAL A 5 -8.51 6.75 3.57
C VAL A 5 -7.34 6.20 4.39
N VAL A 6 -7.06 4.90 4.27
CA VAL A 6 -5.95 4.24 4.98
C VAL A 6 -4.61 4.86 4.55
N HIS A 7 -4.36 4.99 3.26
CA HIS A 7 -3.12 5.52 2.74
C HIS A 7 -2.90 6.98 3.18
N ARG A 8 -3.90 7.83 2.96
CA ARG A 8 -3.80 9.27 3.26
C ARG A 8 -3.70 9.57 4.76
N TYR A 9 -4.59 8.99 5.56
CA TYR A 9 -4.72 9.38 6.96
C TYR A 9 -3.90 8.53 7.92
N LEU A 10 -3.81 7.21 7.70
CA LEU A 10 -2.99 6.35 8.54
C LEU A 10 -1.52 6.36 8.09
N PHE A 11 -1.24 6.01 6.85
CA PHE A 11 0.13 5.87 6.38
C PHE A 11 0.84 7.23 6.24
N HIS A 12 0.20 8.22 5.64
CA HIS A 12 0.79 9.55 5.54
C HIS A 12 0.47 10.47 6.71
N GLY A 13 -0.74 10.45 7.25
CA GLY A 13 -1.12 11.31 8.38
C GLY A 13 -0.37 10.93 9.66
N LEU A 14 -0.59 9.71 10.15
CA LEU A 14 0.07 9.21 11.36
C LEU A 14 1.53 8.82 11.10
N GLY A 15 1.87 8.36 9.90
CA GLY A 15 3.23 7.97 9.54
C GLY A 15 4.25 9.10 9.56
N LYS A 16 3.83 10.37 9.51
CA LYS A 16 4.71 11.53 9.73
C LYS A 16 5.25 11.60 11.15
N LYS A 17 4.53 11.04 12.12
CA LYS A 17 4.98 10.97 13.52
C LYS A 17 6.03 9.87 13.64
N GLY A 18 7.25 10.22 14.06
CA GLY A 18 8.40 9.33 14.03
C GLY A 18 8.34 8.07 14.89
N ASN A 19 7.49 8.09 15.90
CA ASN A 19 7.21 6.96 16.79
C ASN A 19 5.92 6.19 16.43
N SER A 20 5.27 6.53 15.32
CA SER A 20 4.09 5.84 14.84
C SER A 20 4.45 4.49 14.22
N MET A 21 3.63 3.47 14.48
CA MET A 21 3.74 2.18 13.79
C MET A 21 3.59 2.30 12.26
N PHE A 22 3.00 3.40 11.76
CA PHE A 22 2.85 3.70 10.34
C PHE A 22 4.05 4.44 9.73
N ALA A 23 5.05 4.83 10.54
CA ALA A 23 6.21 5.58 10.06
C ALA A 23 7.05 4.78 9.04
N PHE A 24 6.94 3.45 9.03
CA PHE A 24 7.60 2.59 8.04
C PHE A 24 7.22 2.96 6.60
N HIS A 25 5.97 3.38 6.38
CA HIS A 25 5.49 3.71 5.05
C HIS A 25 6.26 4.90 4.46
N ILE A 26 6.44 5.97 5.22
CA ILE A 26 7.18 7.15 4.75
C ILE A 26 8.68 6.96 4.85
N ARG A 27 9.17 6.49 6.02
CA ARG A 27 10.62 6.43 6.32
C ARG A 27 11.30 5.19 5.75
N GLY A 28 10.54 4.12 5.54
CA GLY A 28 11.02 2.91 4.88
C GLY A 28 10.71 2.94 3.39
N HIS A 29 9.47 2.68 3.03
CA HIS A 29 9.02 2.46 1.66
C HIS A 29 9.23 3.68 0.74
N HIS A 30 8.67 4.86 1.05
CA HIS A 30 8.87 6.06 0.22
C HIS A 30 10.33 6.48 0.12
N LEU A 31 11.07 6.42 1.24
CA LEU A 31 12.48 6.78 1.24
C LEU A 31 13.33 5.81 0.41
N THR A 32 13.03 4.51 0.49
CA THR A 32 13.71 3.48 -0.32
C THR A 32 13.40 3.67 -1.80
N ALA A 33 12.13 3.84 -2.17
CA ALA A 33 11.72 4.09 -3.54
C ALA A 33 12.43 5.35 -4.11
N ARG A 34 12.46 6.46 -3.37
CA ARG A 34 13.15 7.68 -3.81
C ARG A 34 14.65 7.52 -4.00
N LYS A 35 15.32 6.78 -3.11
CA LYS A 35 16.76 6.52 -3.21
C LYS A 35 17.13 5.61 -4.37
N ASN A 36 16.23 4.73 -4.78
CA ASN A 36 16.48 3.70 -5.79
C ASN A 36 15.65 3.94 -7.07
N GLU A 37 15.36 5.19 -7.42
CA GLU A 37 14.64 5.57 -8.64
C GLU A 37 13.29 4.83 -8.81
N PHE A 38 12.50 4.80 -7.76
CA PHE A 38 11.21 4.11 -7.61
C PHE A 38 11.33 2.62 -7.27
N ILE A 39 12.49 1.98 -7.42
CA ILE A 39 12.64 0.54 -7.20
C ILE A 39 12.63 0.23 -5.70
N ASP A 40 11.69 -0.60 -5.28
CA ASP A 40 11.67 -1.23 -3.96
C ASP A 40 11.43 -2.73 -4.13
N LEU A 41 12.48 -3.53 -3.98
CA LEU A 41 12.42 -4.98 -4.16
C LEU A 41 11.99 -5.72 -2.89
N LYS A 42 11.91 -5.01 -1.78
CA LYS A 42 11.56 -5.61 -0.50
C LYS A 42 10.04 -5.57 -0.32
N VAL A 43 9.44 -6.75 -0.26
CA VAL A 43 8.09 -6.84 0.31
C VAL A 43 8.20 -6.45 1.78
N SER A 44 7.51 -5.39 2.16
CA SER A 44 7.54 -4.92 3.54
C SER A 44 6.97 -5.97 4.48
N THR A 45 7.67 -6.23 5.59
CA THR A 45 7.14 -7.10 6.66
C THR A 45 5.76 -6.63 7.11
N ASN A 46 5.51 -5.33 7.09
CA ASN A 46 4.21 -4.76 7.47
C ASN A 46 3.10 -5.06 6.46
N GLU A 47 3.42 -5.19 5.16
CA GLU A 47 2.45 -5.66 4.15
C GLU A 47 2.12 -7.14 4.35
N VAL A 48 3.14 -7.96 4.65
CA VAL A 48 2.96 -9.39 4.93
C VAL A 48 2.13 -9.62 6.20
N ILE A 49 2.32 -8.82 7.24
CA ILE A 49 1.53 -8.91 8.47
C ILE A 49 0.17 -8.22 8.31
N GLY A 50 0.11 -7.11 7.58
CA GLY A 50 -1.11 -6.32 7.38
C GLY A 50 -2.23 -7.10 6.68
N LEU A 51 -1.90 -7.93 5.70
CA LEU A 51 -2.90 -8.73 4.99
C LEU A 51 -3.63 -9.71 5.90
N PRO A 52 -2.94 -10.62 6.64
CA PRO A 52 -3.61 -11.50 7.61
C PRO A 52 -4.40 -10.71 8.67
N PHE A 53 -3.87 -9.59 9.14
CA PHE A 53 -4.57 -8.76 10.12
C PHE A 53 -5.88 -8.18 9.57
N ILE A 54 -5.90 -7.68 8.34
CA ILE A 54 -7.12 -7.20 7.68
C ILE A 54 -8.12 -8.34 7.52
N LEU A 55 -7.68 -9.52 7.08
CA LEU A 55 -8.56 -10.68 6.92
C LEU A 55 -9.13 -11.15 8.24
N LEU A 56 -8.35 -11.20 9.31
CA LEU A 56 -8.81 -11.55 10.66
C LEU A 56 -9.83 -10.54 11.19
N LEU A 57 -9.60 -9.24 10.99
CA LEU A 57 -10.53 -8.19 11.40
C LEU A 57 -11.89 -8.33 10.69
N HIS A 58 -11.88 -8.81 9.44
CA HIS A 58 -13.09 -8.99 8.64
C HIS A 58 -13.64 -10.42 8.68
N LEU A 59 -13.07 -11.30 9.52
CA LEU A 59 -13.48 -12.70 9.61
C LEU A 59 -15.00 -12.91 9.89
N PRO A 60 -15.69 -12.06 10.67
CA PRO A 60 -17.16 -12.19 10.83
C PRO A 60 -17.94 -12.16 9.50
N PHE A 61 -17.42 -11.44 8.50
CA PHE A 61 -18.05 -11.41 7.18
C PHE A 61 -17.98 -12.73 6.42
N LEU A 62 -17.07 -13.63 6.79
CA LEU A 62 -17.07 -14.99 6.23
C LEU A 62 -18.40 -15.71 6.46
N PHE A 63 -19.07 -15.43 7.59
CA PHE A 63 -20.34 -16.04 7.96
C PHE A 63 -21.54 -15.21 7.47
N TRP A 64 -21.45 -13.87 7.47
CA TRP A 64 -22.55 -13.00 7.06
C TRP A 64 -22.63 -12.77 5.56
N SER A 65 -21.50 -12.65 4.90
CA SER A 65 -21.40 -12.39 3.47
C SER A 65 -20.09 -12.99 2.93
N PRO A 66 -20.05 -14.30 2.69
CA PRO A 66 -18.84 -14.98 2.22
C PRO A 66 -18.32 -14.41 0.89
N VAL A 67 -19.22 -13.93 0.02
CA VAL A 67 -18.85 -13.28 -1.24
C VAL A 67 -18.08 -11.97 -0.98
N PHE A 68 -18.53 -11.16 -0.03
CA PHE A 68 -17.82 -9.94 0.35
C PHE A 68 -16.43 -10.26 0.93
N PHE A 69 -16.37 -11.27 1.83
CA PHE A 69 -15.08 -11.68 2.40
C PHE A 69 -14.11 -12.19 1.33
N ALA A 70 -14.60 -13.01 0.39
CA ALA A 70 -13.78 -13.49 -0.72
C ALA A 70 -13.31 -12.34 -1.63
N ALA A 71 -14.19 -11.39 -1.97
CA ALA A 71 -13.83 -10.22 -2.74
C ALA A 71 -12.77 -9.36 -2.04
N LEU A 72 -12.90 -9.15 -0.72
CA LEU A 72 -11.90 -8.43 0.08
C LEU A 72 -10.54 -9.15 0.06
N ALA A 73 -10.53 -10.48 0.23
CA ALA A 73 -9.29 -11.27 0.23
C ALA A 73 -8.59 -11.22 -1.13
N VAL A 74 -9.35 -11.38 -2.21
CA VAL A 74 -8.82 -11.28 -3.59
C VAL A 74 -8.28 -9.87 -3.86
N TYR A 75 -9.04 -8.83 -3.49
CA TYR A 75 -8.63 -7.44 -3.68
C TYR A 75 -7.34 -7.12 -2.91
N ALA A 76 -7.26 -7.48 -1.63
CA ALA A 76 -6.09 -7.21 -0.80
C ALA A 76 -4.85 -7.96 -1.30
N GLY A 77 -4.99 -9.22 -1.70
CA GLY A 77 -3.90 -9.99 -2.30
C GLY A 77 -3.45 -9.41 -3.64
N ALA A 78 -4.39 -9.09 -4.54
CA ALA A 78 -4.09 -8.48 -5.83
C ALA A 78 -3.42 -7.10 -5.67
N PHE A 79 -3.86 -6.30 -4.69
CA PHE A 79 -3.23 -5.02 -4.38
C PHE A 79 -1.75 -5.18 -4.03
N ILE A 80 -1.41 -6.08 -3.11
CA ILE A 80 -0.02 -6.31 -2.71
C ILE A 80 0.83 -6.78 -3.90
N ILE A 81 0.31 -7.72 -4.69
CA ILE A 81 1.02 -8.24 -5.86
C ILE A 81 1.26 -7.12 -6.88
N LEU A 82 0.21 -6.36 -7.21
CA LEU A 82 0.30 -5.27 -8.20
C LEU A 82 1.22 -4.15 -7.70
N HIS A 83 1.11 -3.73 -6.45
CA HIS A 83 1.94 -2.71 -5.84
C HIS A 83 3.44 -3.09 -5.90
N ASN A 84 3.77 -4.31 -5.49
CA ASN A 84 5.15 -4.81 -5.59
C ASN A 84 5.62 -4.95 -7.04
N TYR A 85 4.74 -5.35 -7.96
CA TYR A 85 5.05 -5.40 -9.39
C TYR A 85 5.37 -4.01 -9.95
N GLN A 86 4.62 -3.00 -9.55
CA GLN A 86 4.83 -1.60 -9.95
C GLN A 86 6.21 -1.12 -9.52
N HIS A 87 6.63 -1.38 -8.27
CA HIS A 87 7.95 -1.01 -7.77
C HIS A 87 9.12 -1.76 -8.41
N ARG A 88 8.86 -2.90 -9.03
CA ARG A 88 9.86 -3.65 -9.80
C ARG A 88 9.93 -3.25 -11.27
N ASN A 89 8.92 -2.52 -11.75
CA ASN A 89 8.77 -2.16 -13.16
C ASN A 89 8.44 -0.67 -13.32
N PRO A 90 9.41 0.24 -13.10
CA PRO A 90 9.19 1.68 -13.13
C PRO A 90 8.56 2.19 -14.44
N GLU A 91 8.99 1.68 -15.59
CA GLU A 91 8.49 2.11 -16.89
C GLU A 91 7.01 1.70 -17.11
N PHE A 92 6.65 0.51 -16.64
CA PHE A 92 5.25 0.08 -16.61
C PHE A 92 4.41 1.01 -15.72
N THR A 93 4.94 1.36 -14.55
CA THR A 93 4.24 2.22 -13.59
C THR A 93 4.07 3.64 -14.13
N LYS A 94 5.10 4.23 -14.71
CA LYS A 94 4.99 5.55 -15.37
C LYS A 94 3.92 5.58 -16.45
N LYS A 95 3.79 4.50 -17.22
CA LYS A 95 2.85 4.42 -18.34
C LYS A 95 1.40 4.20 -17.91
N TYR A 96 1.16 3.28 -16.96
CA TYR A 96 -0.18 2.80 -16.63
C TYR A 96 -0.68 3.22 -15.25
N PHE A 97 0.23 3.56 -14.34
CA PHE A 97 -0.05 3.94 -12.95
C PHE A 97 0.73 5.22 -12.57
N TRP A 98 0.73 6.20 -13.49
CA TRP A 98 1.49 7.45 -13.35
C TRP A 98 1.23 8.17 -12.03
N TRP A 99 0.01 8.07 -11.47
CA TRP A 99 -0.33 8.64 -10.17
C TRP A 99 0.44 7.99 -9.01
N HIS A 100 0.69 6.68 -9.07
CA HIS A 100 1.51 5.97 -8.08
C HIS A 100 2.99 6.39 -8.22
N TRP A 101 3.48 6.50 -9.44
CA TRP A 101 4.80 7.06 -9.70
C TRP A 101 4.94 8.47 -9.13
N ASP A 102 4.00 9.39 -9.44
CA ASP A 102 4.01 10.78 -8.97
C ASP A 102 3.92 10.85 -7.43
N HIS A 103 3.14 9.98 -6.82
CA HIS A 103 3.03 9.88 -5.38
C HIS A 103 4.38 9.59 -4.70
N HIS A 104 5.18 8.68 -5.26
CA HIS A 104 6.50 8.34 -4.72
C HIS A 104 7.59 9.33 -5.10
N MET A 105 7.67 9.71 -6.36
CA MET A 105 8.79 10.47 -6.92
C MET A 105 8.50 11.97 -6.99
N GLY A 106 7.25 12.36 -7.09
CA GLY A 106 6.79 13.74 -7.16
C GLY A 106 6.23 14.25 -5.82
N ASN A 107 4.94 14.55 -5.80
CA ASN A 107 4.27 15.13 -4.64
C ASN A 107 3.53 14.09 -3.80
N GLN A 108 4.16 13.69 -2.70
CA GLN A 108 3.59 12.71 -1.74
C GLN A 108 2.27 13.13 -1.07
N ASN A 109 1.82 14.37 -1.25
CA ASN A 109 0.54 14.85 -0.74
C ASN A 109 -0.57 14.83 -1.79
N LYS A 110 -0.32 14.24 -2.96
CA LYS A 110 -1.25 14.05 -4.07
C LYS A 110 -1.22 12.60 -4.54
N SER A 111 -2.14 12.26 -5.43
CA SER A 111 -2.14 10.97 -6.15
C SER A 111 -2.17 9.75 -5.23
N TRP A 112 -3.18 9.68 -4.34
CA TRP A 112 -3.28 8.73 -3.24
C TRP A 112 -3.67 7.28 -3.62
N GLY A 113 -3.55 6.86 -4.82
CA GLY A 113 -3.78 5.47 -5.20
C GLY A 113 -4.65 5.25 -6.39
#